data_c76e33b811b24669583b08ba61689fa3
#
_entry.id   c76e33b811b24669583b08ba61689fa3
#
_cell.length_a   1.000
_cell.length_b   1.000
_cell.length_c   1.000
_cell.angle_alpha   90.00
_cell.angle_beta   90.00
_cell.angle_gamma   90.00
#
_symmetry.space_group_name_H-M   'P 1'
#
loop_
_entity.id
_entity.type
_entity.pdbx_description
1 polymer ?
#
loop_
_entity_poly.entity_id
_entity_poly.type
_entity_poly.pdbx_seq_one_letter_code
_entity_poly.pdbx_strand_id
1 'polypeptide(L)'
;MVARQLTAATHFPGQFPARQTGTGEPCSPLQEFFDSLRGCFTSPKKKDRSCKAFFGFTTSVFCFKLIVVNKKTQKQKQHIEILEKSQQLKFRMPTEIRISKHNALYQASIQLEGLDYTKLYRAYSGIRKSQIEPRVLFKVLVCAYMKGVYSSRKIEELCRENLVFRWLLEDQKTLDHCTIARFRGNRNLQEAFEDLFFQYVKKLENKGYTEYSEVFVDGTKIESKANRYTFVWLKQVSKQLEKIKARLKELVCSQGNLTSTKVEKRLEQLNTEIEAQGIEVKKGRGHHKPEIVRERDELALLYRRWMEYNRKKAICGENRNSYSKTDTDATFMHMKDDHMRNGQLKPGYNVQFAVNSGFITGIGVFSNRAAFGTLIPFLTYLWHKHGKSYRNVVADSGYESLANYRWLFENGQTAFIKPANYESGKKRSSKEQVGRMENMGYYEPDDCFICKNGRHLDLSSHYTSHAKDGTERKISVYRCEDCSGCPYRTACCKAKDSEKRKEISVCWEFRNLRKNSYHNITTEEGKLLRCNRSIQAEGAFGQLKHNRNFKRFLTGGKVKVLAELLFLGLSQNIAHLLAKCNSGLQNLHLIQPKAYLNF
;
A
#
# COMPACT_ATOMS: atom_id res chain seq x y z
N MET A 1 15.35 -30.79 -34.40
CA MET A 1 14.62 -31.13 -35.63
C MET A 1 13.73 -29.96 -36.00
N VAL A 2 14.04 -29.38 -37.20
CA VAL A 2 13.19 -28.62 -38.14
C VAL A 2 12.57 -27.32 -37.61
N ALA A 3 13.06 -26.15 -37.78
CA ALA A 3 13.48 -25.29 -38.94
C ALA A 3 12.41 -25.14 -40.03
N ARG A 4 11.99 -23.86 -40.24
CA ARG A 4 11.83 -23.10 -41.53
C ARG A 4 10.87 -21.96 -41.28
N GLN A 5 11.32 -20.70 -41.37
CA GLN A 5 11.53 -19.82 -42.53
C GLN A 5 10.25 -19.64 -43.36
N LEU A 6 9.84 -18.39 -43.51
CA LEU A 6 9.62 -17.76 -44.79
C LEU A 6 9.56 -16.22 -44.70
N THR A 7 10.39 -15.62 -45.48
CA THR A 7 10.62 -14.23 -45.86
C THR A 7 9.69 -13.80 -47.02
N ALA A 8 9.44 -12.49 -47.15
CA ALA A 8 9.43 -11.67 -48.40
C ALA A 8 8.68 -10.35 -48.10
N ALA A 9 9.20 -9.15 -48.08
CA ALA A 9 9.84 -8.31 -49.12
C ALA A 9 8.90 -7.91 -50.27
N THR A 10 8.66 -6.61 -50.41
CA THR A 10 8.79 -5.76 -51.64
C THR A 10 8.25 -4.36 -51.34
N HIS A 11 9.07 -3.34 -51.33
CA HIS A 11 9.47 -2.42 -52.38
C HIS A 11 8.54 -1.24 -52.70
N PHE A 12 9.07 -0.07 -52.49
CA PHE A 12 8.98 1.32 -53.00
C PHE A 12 8.55 1.47 -54.48
N PRO A 13 8.34 2.67 -55.13
CA PRO A 13 8.80 4.03 -54.82
C PRO A 13 7.84 5.18 -55.22
N GLY A 14 8.29 6.45 -55.03
CA GLY A 14 7.69 7.57 -55.73
C GLY A 14 8.00 8.96 -55.14
N GLN A 15 8.99 9.57 -55.70
CA GLN A 15 9.62 10.87 -55.67
C GLN A 15 8.70 12.10 -55.83
N PHE A 16 9.00 13.15 -55.09
CA PHE A 16 9.14 14.61 -55.26
C PHE A 16 8.41 15.37 -56.40
N PRO A 17 8.11 16.71 -56.24
CA PRO A 17 9.15 17.72 -56.10
C PRO A 17 8.88 18.90 -55.14
N ALA A 18 9.96 19.59 -54.82
CA ALA A 18 10.06 20.83 -54.09
C ALA A 18 9.52 22.05 -54.85
N ARG A 19 9.02 23.05 -54.12
CA ARG A 19 9.08 24.46 -54.50
C ARG A 19 9.30 25.36 -53.29
N GLN A 20 10.09 26.35 -53.54
CA GLN A 20 10.74 27.31 -52.67
C GLN A 20 9.83 28.47 -52.21
N THR A 21 10.27 29.03 -51.06
CA THR A 21 10.29 30.45 -50.61
C THR A 21 9.00 31.16 -50.28
N GLY A 22 8.96 31.61 -49.05
CA GLY A 22 8.05 32.63 -48.55
C GLY A 22 8.27 32.81 -47.06
N THR A 23 9.13 33.76 -46.71
CA THR A 23 9.33 34.29 -45.36
C THR A 23 8.03 34.88 -44.81
N GLY A 24 7.58 34.37 -43.67
CA GLY A 24 6.42 34.93 -42.93
C GLY A 24 6.41 34.40 -41.51
N GLU A 25 6.82 35.27 -40.59
CA GLU A 25 6.69 35.00 -39.15
C GLU A 25 5.20 34.80 -38.76
N PRO A 26 4.88 33.89 -37.82
CA PRO A 26 3.49 33.69 -37.39
C PRO A 26 3.06 34.85 -36.52
N CYS A 27 2.10 35.64 -36.96
CA CYS A 27 1.36 36.63 -36.17
C CYS A 27 0.70 35.96 -34.96
N SER A 28 0.85 36.59 -33.82
CA SER A 28 0.23 36.15 -32.56
C SER A 28 -1.32 36.30 -32.63
N PRO A 29 -2.09 35.48 -31.91
CA PRO A 29 -3.56 35.55 -31.86
C PRO A 29 -4.15 36.89 -31.39
N LEU A 30 -3.34 37.77 -30.86
CA LEU A 30 -3.70 39.13 -30.44
C LEU A 30 -3.76 40.13 -31.62
N GLN A 31 -3.05 39.86 -32.69
CA GLN A 31 -3.02 40.74 -33.85
C GLN A 31 -4.30 40.58 -34.70
N GLU A 32 -4.76 39.34 -34.89
CA GLU A 32 -6.04 39.09 -35.58
C GLU A 32 -7.26 39.66 -34.83
N PHE A 33 -7.20 39.70 -33.49
CA PHE A 33 -8.25 40.31 -32.68
C PHE A 33 -8.29 41.85 -32.84
N PHE A 34 -7.15 42.51 -33.00
CA PHE A 34 -7.09 43.96 -33.20
C PHE A 34 -7.43 44.37 -34.63
N ASP A 35 -7.14 43.57 -35.63
CA ASP A 35 -7.51 43.87 -37.02
C ASP A 35 -9.00 43.62 -37.28
N SER A 36 -9.62 42.68 -36.59
CA SER A 36 -11.10 42.50 -36.56
C SER A 36 -11.85 43.69 -35.94
N LEU A 37 -11.24 44.40 -34.98
CA LEU A 37 -11.82 45.60 -34.38
C LEU A 37 -11.65 46.88 -35.21
N ARG A 38 -10.67 46.95 -36.14
CA ARG A 38 -10.51 48.08 -37.05
C ARG A 38 -11.53 48.10 -38.14
N GLY A 39 -12.10 46.95 -38.56
CA GLY A 39 -13.14 46.83 -39.56
C GLY A 39 -14.52 47.36 -39.14
N CYS A 40 -14.75 47.53 -37.83
CA CYS A 40 -16.06 47.97 -37.31
C CYS A 40 -16.25 49.49 -37.15
N PHE A 41 -15.21 50.32 -37.43
CA PHE A 41 -15.27 51.77 -37.21
C PHE A 41 -15.40 52.64 -38.47
N THR A 42 -15.56 52.06 -39.65
CA THR A 42 -15.73 52.83 -40.86
C THR A 42 -17.01 52.46 -41.63
N SER A 43 -18.17 52.86 -41.16
CA SER A 43 -19.27 53.37 -42.02
C SER A 43 -20.48 53.84 -41.18
N PRO A 44 -20.97 55.07 -41.39
CA PRO A 44 -22.14 55.57 -40.70
C PRO A 44 -23.37 55.39 -41.56
N LYS A 45 -24.32 54.52 -41.22
CA LYS A 45 -25.75 54.65 -41.56
C LYS A 45 -26.52 53.41 -41.12
N LYS A 46 -27.24 53.51 -40.00
CA LYS A 46 -28.65 53.32 -39.76
C LYS A 46 -28.94 53.22 -38.27
N LYS A 47 -29.73 54.18 -37.82
CA LYS A 47 -30.23 54.24 -36.44
C LYS A 47 -31.31 53.18 -36.24
N ASP A 48 -31.07 52.24 -35.31
CA ASP A 48 -32.10 51.40 -34.72
C ASP A 48 -32.11 51.62 -33.20
N ARG A 49 -33.28 52.03 -32.68
CA ARG A 49 -33.42 52.57 -31.31
C ARG A 49 -33.40 51.51 -30.20
N SER A 50 -33.35 50.25 -30.55
CA SER A 50 -33.37 49.15 -29.58
C SER A 50 -32.00 48.72 -29.01
N CYS A 51 -30.92 49.14 -29.67
CA CYS A 51 -29.55 48.79 -29.22
C CYS A 51 -28.88 49.76 -28.26
N LYS A 52 -29.53 50.93 -27.98
CA LYS A 52 -28.87 51.96 -27.13
C LYS A 52 -28.86 51.66 -25.63
N ALA A 53 -29.77 50.79 -25.14
CA ALA A 53 -29.84 50.48 -23.70
C ALA A 53 -28.88 49.37 -23.27
N PHE A 54 -28.43 48.51 -24.20
CA PHE A 54 -27.55 47.37 -23.85
C PHE A 54 -26.04 47.68 -24.00
N PHE A 55 -25.70 48.64 -24.90
CA PHE A 55 -24.30 49.02 -25.14
C PHE A 55 -23.72 50.03 -24.13
N GLY A 56 -24.60 50.79 -23.45
CA GLY A 56 -24.16 51.79 -22.45
C GLY A 56 -23.62 51.16 -21.15
N PHE A 57 -24.10 49.97 -20.78
CA PHE A 57 -23.69 49.33 -19.51
C PHE A 57 -22.46 48.46 -19.67
N THR A 58 -22.24 47.84 -20.83
CA THR A 58 -21.12 46.96 -21.09
C THR A 58 -19.83 47.71 -21.39
N THR A 59 -19.86 48.81 -22.08
CA THR A 59 -18.67 49.65 -22.36
C THR A 59 -18.13 50.34 -21.12
N SER A 60 -19.01 50.80 -20.22
CA SER A 60 -18.61 51.42 -18.95
C SER A 60 -17.91 50.41 -18.02
N VAL A 61 -18.42 49.17 -17.93
CA VAL A 61 -17.82 48.10 -17.10
C VAL A 61 -16.49 47.58 -17.70
N PHE A 62 -16.38 47.55 -19.04
CA PHE A 62 -15.13 47.14 -19.70
C PHE A 62 -14.04 48.22 -19.60
N CYS A 63 -14.38 49.48 -19.77
CA CYS A 63 -13.43 50.57 -19.52
C CYS A 63 -13.01 50.66 -18.06
N PHE A 64 -13.93 50.44 -17.10
CA PHE A 64 -13.59 50.42 -15.68
C PHE A 64 -12.72 49.21 -15.31
N LYS A 65 -12.95 48.01 -15.88
CA LYS A 65 -12.11 46.87 -15.69
C LYS A 65 -10.72 47.04 -16.32
N LEU A 66 -10.60 47.62 -17.52
CA LEU A 66 -9.31 47.91 -18.17
C LEU A 66 -8.51 48.99 -17.41
N ILE A 67 -9.18 50.03 -16.90
CA ILE A 67 -8.51 51.08 -16.10
C ILE A 67 -8.08 50.53 -14.73
N VAL A 68 -8.87 49.66 -14.10
CA VAL A 68 -8.54 49.00 -12.82
C VAL A 68 -7.43 47.96 -12.99
N VAL A 69 -7.43 47.22 -14.11
CA VAL A 69 -6.35 46.26 -14.42
C VAL A 69 -5.06 47.00 -14.74
N ASN A 70 -5.08 48.07 -15.54
CA ASN A 70 -3.90 48.88 -15.81
C ASN A 70 -3.34 49.58 -14.55
N LYS A 71 -4.21 50.12 -13.67
CA LYS A 71 -3.73 50.71 -12.39
C LYS A 71 -3.17 49.66 -11.42
N LYS A 72 -3.75 48.42 -11.39
CA LYS A 72 -3.18 47.33 -10.62
C LYS A 72 -1.82 46.85 -11.18
N THR A 73 -1.68 46.77 -12.50
CA THR A 73 -0.42 46.34 -13.14
C THR A 73 0.67 47.40 -12.97
N GLN A 74 0.34 48.67 -13.04
CA GLN A 74 1.32 49.75 -12.76
C GLN A 74 1.74 49.77 -11.30
N LYS A 75 0.80 49.65 -10.34
CA LYS A 75 1.13 49.53 -8.92
C LYS A 75 1.95 48.26 -8.61
N GLN A 76 1.64 47.14 -9.25
CA GLN A 76 2.43 45.92 -9.09
C GLN A 76 3.83 46.07 -9.68
N LYS A 77 4.01 46.70 -10.85
CA LYS A 77 5.32 46.96 -11.45
C LYS A 77 6.14 47.89 -10.56
N GLN A 78 5.56 49.00 -10.04
CA GLN A 78 6.22 49.89 -9.11
C GLN A 78 6.59 49.20 -7.79
N HIS A 79 5.74 48.32 -7.28
CA HIS A 79 6.02 47.55 -6.06
C HIS A 79 7.13 46.53 -6.27
N ILE A 80 7.16 45.86 -7.44
CA ILE A 80 8.24 44.95 -7.82
C ILE A 80 9.56 45.71 -8.00
N GLU A 81 9.58 46.88 -8.67
CA GLU A 81 10.77 47.70 -8.80
C GLU A 81 11.31 48.22 -7.45
N ILE A 82 10.41 48.57 -6.50
CA ILE A 82 10.81 48.96 -5.15
C ILE A 82 11.38 47.77 -4.37
N LEU A 83 10.76 46.58 -4.50
CA LEU A 83 11.26 45.36 -3.89
C LEU A 83 12.58 44.91 -4.52
N GLU A 84 12.73 44.99 -5.85
CA GLU A 84 14.00 44.67 -6.51
C GLU A 84 15.12 45.63 -6.12
N LYS A 85 14.85 46.93 -5.98
CA LYS A 85 15.83 47.91 -5.49
C LYS A 85 16.18 47.74 -4.02
N SER A 86 15.25 47.34 -3.17
CA SER A 86 15.48 47.13 -1.73
C SER A 86 16.14 45.81 -1.39
N GLN A 87 16.05 44.81 -2.30
CA GLN A 87 16.59 43.46 -2.10
C GLN A 87 17.90 43.18 -2.85
N GLN A 88 18.50 44.14 -3.54
CA GLN A 88 19.82 43.98 -4.13
C GLN A 88 20.92 43.99 -3.06
N LEU A 89 20.92 42.98 -2.21
CA LEU A 89 22.12 42.57 -1.49
C LEU A 89 23.06 41.94 -2.52
N LYS A 90 24.02 42.71 -3.04
CA LYS A 90 25.10 42.20 -3.86
C LYS A 90 26.03 41.36 -2.99
N PHE A 91 25.67 40.11 -2.72
CA PHE A 91 26.65 39.15 -2.23
C PHE A 91 27.65 38.88 -3.36
N ARG A 92 28.93 39.15 -3.14
CA ARG A 92 29.99 38.55 -3.95
C ARG A 92 30.02 37.06 -3.64
N MET A 93 29.13 36.32 -4.25
CA MET A 93 29.18 34.84 -4.19
C MET A 93 30.27 34.38 -5.12
N PRO A 94 31.14 33.43 -4.70
CA PRO A 94 32.00 32.75 -5.65
C PRO A 94 31.11 32.12 -6.72
N THR A 95 31.51 32.24 -7.99
CA THR A 95 30.78 31.75 -9.16
C THR A 95 30.56 30.26 -9.14
N GLU A 96 31.28 29.53 -8.31
CA GLU A 96 31.17 28.06 -8.15
C GLU A 96 30.77 27.70 -6.72
N ILE A 97 29.61 27.05 -6.59
CA ILE A 97 29.18 26.43 -5.33
C ILE A 97 29.79 25.03 -5.24
N ARG A 98 30.85 24.87 -4.46
CA ARG A 98 31.43 23.55 -4.20
C ARG A 98 30.72 22.86 -3.02
N ILE A 99 30.03 21.76 -3.30
CA ILE A 99 29.45 20.91 -2.28
C ILE A 99 30.57 20.02 -1.71
N SER A 100 30.72 20.01 -0.40
CA SER A 100 31.71 19.14 0.28
C SER A 100 31.47 17.65 -0.06
N LYS A 101 32.52 16.93 -0.39
CA LYS A 101 32.48 15.48 -0.62
C LYS A 101 31.99 14.69 0.62
N HIS A 102 32.08 15.27 1.81
CA HIS A 102 31.56 14.69 3.05
C HIS A 102 30.07 14.97 3.28
N ASN A 103 29.44 15.78 2.42
CA ASN A 103 28.02 16.03 2.52
C ASN A 103 27.22 14.76 2.20
N ALA A 104 26.33 14.35 3.13
CA ALA A 104 25.54 13.11 2.99
C ALA A 104 24.67 13.08 1.72
N LEU A 105 24.17 14.23 1.25
CA LEU A 105 23.36 14.27 0.02
C LEU A 105 24.24 14.19 -1.24
N TYR A 106 25.44 14.76 -1.21
CA TYR A 106 26.44 14.57 -2.27
C TYR A 106 26.79 13.08 -2.41
N GLN A 107 27.09 12.42 -1.31
CA GLN A 107 27.37 11.00 -1.29
C GLN A 107 26.17 10.16 -1.76
N ALA A 108 24.95 10.53 -1.34
CA ALA A 108 23.72 9.88 -1.81
C ALA A 108 23.54 10.03 -3.33
N SER A 109 23.80 11.21 -3.89
CA SER A 109 23.76 11.43 -5.34
C SER A 109 24.71 10.48 -6.08
N ILE A 110 25.96 10.35 -5.61
CA ILE A 110 26.94 9.41 -6.21
C ILE A 110 26.45 7.96 -6.13
N GLN A 111 25.83 7.54 -5.01
CA GLN A 111 25.31 6.18 -4.90
C GLN A 111 24.19 5.91 -5.91
N LEU A 112 23.42 6.93 -6.28
CA LEU A 112 22.31 6.85 -7.22
C LEU A 112 22.75 6.94 -8.69
N GLU A 113 23.87 7.61 -9.00
CA GLU A 113 24.37 7.72 -10.40
C GLU A 113 24.70 6.38 -11.05
N GLY A 114 25.10 5.39 -10.30
CA GLY A 114 25.47 4.06 -10.82
C GLY A 114 24.27 3.14 -11.06
N LEU A 115 23.03 3.64 -11.11
CA LEU A 115 21.82 2.85 -11.40
C LEU A 115 21.45 2.99 -12.88
N ASP A 116 20.82 1.95 -13.43
CA ASP A 116 20.25 2.00 -14.80
C ASP A 116 18.84 2.60 -14.77
N TYR A 117 18.69 3.77 -15.33
CA TYR A 117 17.44 4.51 -15.42
C TYR A 117 16.62 4.22 -16.68
N THR A 118 17.04 3.28 -17.53
CA THR A 118 16.41 3.00 -18.84
C THR A 118 14.90 2.75 -18.72
N LYS A 119 14.47 1.94 -17.75
CA LYS A 119 13.04 1.68 -17.51
C LYS A 119 12.29 2.94 -17.08
N LEU A 120 12.93 3.78 -16.26
CA LEU A 120 12.33 5.03 -15.79
C LEU A 120 12.14 6.01 -16.96
N TYR A 121 13.13 6.15 -17.83
CA TYR A 121 13.03 6.99 -19.03
C TYR A 121 11.95 6.48 -19.98
N ARG A 122 11.88 5.19 -20.26
CA ARG A 122 10.84 4.59 -21.10
C ARG A 122 9.43 4.84 -20.56
N ALA A 123 9.22 4.65 -19.25
CA ALA A 123 7.93 4.86 -18.61
C ALA A 123 7.53 6.34 -18.53
N TYR A 124 8.50 7.25 -18.55
CA TYR A 124 8.29 8.69 -18.42
C TYR A 124 8.14 9.42 -19.75
N SER A 125 8.76 8.91 -20.82
CA SER A 125 8.91 9.58 -22.13
C SER A 125 7.59 9.89 -22.85
N GLY A 126 6.48 9.18 -22.54
CA GLY A 126 5.18 9.38 -23.16
C GLY A 126 4.34 10.54 -22.60
N ILE A 127 4.82 11.27 -21.59
CA ILE A 127 3.94 12.09 -20.76
C ILE A 127 3.90 13.57 -21.14
N ARG A 128 4.97 14.23 -21.60
CA ARG A 128 5.01 15.68 -22.01
C ARG A 128 6.31 16.12 -22.69
N LYS A 129 6.23 17.22 -23.49
CA LYS A 129 7.36 17.74 -24.30
C LYS A 129 8.40 18.60 -23.54
N SER A 130 8.06 19.25 -22.42
CA SER A 130 9.03 20.06 -21.65
C SER A 130 9.10 19.53 -20.22
N GLN A 131 10.09 18.72 -19.93
CA GLN A 131 10.12 17.97 -18.68
C GLN A 131 11.47 18.06 -18.00
N ILE A 132 11.39 18.08 -16.70
CA ILE A 132 12.54 17.84 -15.86
C ILE A 132 12.94 16.37 -16.01
N GLU A 133 14.20 16.13 -16.11
CA GLU A 133 14.77 14.81 -16.27
C GLU A 133 14.31 13.85 -15.14
N PRO A 134 13.77 12.67 -15.48
CA PRO A 134 13.20 11.77 -14.47
C PRO A 134 14.25 11.24 -13.48
N ARG A 135 15.51 11.10 -13.87
CA ARG A 135 16.63 10.76 -13.00
C ARG A 135 16.81 11.83 -11.90
N VAL A 136 16.79 13.10 -12.28
CA VAL A 136 16.92 14.23 -11.36
C VAL A 136 15.72 14.26 -10.38
N LEU A 137 14.49 14.10 -10.88
CA LEU A 137 13.29 13.97 -10.03
C LEU A 137 13.41 12.84 -9.01
N PHE A 138 13.90 11.68 -9.45
CA PHE A 138 14.11 10.54 -8.58
C PHE A 138 15.17 10.82 -7.51
N LYS A 139 16.33 11.37 -7.89
CA LYS A 139 17.40 11.75 -6.96
C LYS A 139 16.93 12.76 -5.91
N VAL A 140 16.24 13.81 -6.34
CA VAL A 140 15.70 14.85 -5.44
C VAL A 140 14.73 14.23 -4.44
N LEU A 141 13.83 13.32 -4.88
CA LEU A 141 12.89 12.65 -3.98
C LEU A 141 13.61 11.77 -2.95
N VAL A 142 14.57 10.94 -3.38
CA VAL A 142 15.35 10.10 -2.45
C VAL A 142 16.09 10.95 -1.43
N CYS A 143 16.74 12.03 -1.85
CA CYS A 143 17.45 12.97 -0.98
C CYS A 143 16.51 13.69 -0.01
N ALA A 144 15.32 14.13 -0.47
CA ALA A 144 14.31 14.73 0.38
C ALA A 144 13.78 13.76 1.45
N TYR A 145 13.52 12.52 1.06
CA TYR A 145 13.10 11.46 1.97
C TYR A 145 14.21 11.11 2.98
N MET A 146 15.47 11.18 2.57
CA MET A 146 16.61 11.01 3.47
C MET A 146 16.67 12.10 4.54
N LYS A 147 16.23 13.34 4.23
CA LYS A 147 16.07 14.45 5.17
C LYS A 147 14.75 14.43 5.96
N GLY A 148 13.88 13.42 5.76
CA GLY A 148 12.57 13.35 6.40
C GLY A 148 11.55 14.35 5.85
N VAL A 149 11.78 14.88 4.64
CA VAL A 149 10.87 15.82 3.97
C VAL A 149 10.07 15.09 2.90
N TYR A 150 8.75 14.98 3.11
CA TYR A 150 7.84 14.20 2.27
C TYR A 150 6.83 15.05 1.49
N SER A 151 6.47 16.22 2.04
CA SER A 151 5.52 17.14 1.41
C SER A 151 6.07 17.71 0.11
N SER A 152 5.33 17.58 -1.00
CA SER A 152 5.75 18.11 -2.30
C SER A 152 6.03 19.62 -2.26
N ARG A 153 5.24 20.40 -1.48
CA ARG A 153 5.48 21.85 -1.31
C ARG A 153 6.77 22.14 -0.56
N LYS A 154 7.06 21.38 0.52
CA LYS A 154 8.33 21.52 1.24
C LYS A 154 9.54 21.07 0.40
N ILE A 155 9.36 20.08 -0.50
CA ILE A 155 10.42 19.66 -1.42
C ILE A 155 10.67 20.76 -2.48
N GLU A 156 9.61 21.40 -3.00
CA GLU A 156 9.72 22.56 -3.87
C GLU A 156 10.48 23.72 -3.18
N GLU A 157 10.14 24.03 -1.93
CA GLU A 157 10.81 25.01 -1.09
C GLU A 157 12.31 24.66 -0.92
N LEU A 158 12.64 23.41 -0.58
CA LEU A 158 14.03 22.95 -0.52
C LEU A 158 14.77 23.15 -1.85
N CYS A 159 14.14 22.83 -2.98
CA CYS A 159 14.74 23.02 -4.30
C CYS A 159 14.96 24.51 -4.64
N ARG A 160 14.19 25.42 -4.04
CA ARG A 160 14.32 26.87 -4.23
C ARG A 160 15.38 27.48 -3.33
N GLU A 161 15.46 27.06 -2.08
CA GLU A 161 16.19 27.75 -1.02
C GLU A 161 17.48 27.04 -0.59
N ASN A 162 17.56 25.73 -0.71
CA ASN A 162 18.71 24.97 -0.24
C ASN A 162 19.73 24.75 -1.36
N LEU A 163 20.96 25.19 -1.16
CA LEU A 163 22.05 25.12 -2.14
C LEU A 163 22.34 23.68 -2.61
N VAL A 164 22.29 22.70 -1.71
CA VAL A 164 22.53 21.30 -2.08
C VAL A 164 21.42 20.75 -2.95
N PHE A 165 20.16 21.13 -2.67
CA PHE A 165 19.03 20.73 -3.53
C PHE A 165 19.07 21.44 -4.89
N ARG A 166 19.50 22.69 -4.94
CA ARG A 166 19.74 23.39 -6.21
C ARG A 166 20.85 22.72 -7.01
N TRP A 167 21.93 22.30 -6.38
CA TRP A 167 22.98 21.51 -7.03
C TRP A 167 22.43 20.16 -7.58
N LEU A 168 21.56 19.47 -6.82
CA LEU A 168 20.92 18.22 -7.26
C LEU A 168 20.04 18.38 -8.50
N LEU A 169 19.59 19.62 -8.82
CA LEU A 169 18.78 19.90 -10.00
C LEU A 169 19.59 19.93 -11.30
N GLU A 170 20.94 19.94 -11.24
CA GLU A 170 21.81 19.86 -12.43
C GLU A 170 21.42 20.91 -13.50
N ASP A 171 21.34 22.20 -13.10
CA ASP A 171 20.94 23.36 -13.92
C ASP A 171 19.49 23.32 -14.46
N GLN A 172 18.70 22.36 -14.07
CA GLN A 172 17.29 22.32 -14.44
C GLN A 172 16.46 23.32 -13.62
N LYS A 173 15.28 23.66 -14.18
CA LYS A 173 14.31 24.54 -13.51
C LYS A 173 13.90 23.99 -12.15
N THR A 174 13.61 24.87 -11.22
CA THR A 174 13.07 24.50 -9.90
C THR A 174 11.81 23.65 -10.05
N LEU A 175 11.74 22.59 -9.28
CA LEU A 175 10.62 21.64 -9.28
C LEU A 175 9.36 22.28 -8.70
N ASP A 176 8.25 22.22 -9.46
CA ASP A 176 6.93 22.54 -8.94
C ASP A 176 6.36 21.35 -8.14
N HIS A 177 5.67 21.66 -7.03
CA HIS A 177 5.06 20.64 -6.16
C HIS A 177 4.07 19.73 -6.87
N CYS A 178 3.36 20.22 -7.90
CA CYS A 178 2.45 19.40 -8.70
C CYS A 178 3.22 18.37 -9.55
N THR A 179 4.37 18.75 -10.09
CA THR A 179 5.26 17.85 -10.84
C THR A 179 5.80 16.75 -9.93
N ILE A 180 6.28 17.12 -8.73
CA ILE A 180 6.72 16.15 -7.72
C ILE A 180 5.60 15.18 -7.34
N ALA A 181 4.38 15.70 -7.07
CA ALA A 181 3.24 14.87 -6.68
C ALA A 181 2.79 13.93 -7.81
N ARG A 182 2.77 14.41 -9.07
CA ARG A 182 2.43 13.59 -10.24
C ARG A 182 3.47 12.50 -10.48
N PHE A 183 4.76 12.83 -10.42
CA PHE A 183 5.84 11.87 -10.60
C PHE A 183 5.75 10.75 -9.55
N ARG A 184 5.70 11.10 -8.27
CA ARG A 184 5.56 10.12 -7.18
C ARG A 184 4.28 9.28 -7.26
N GLY A 185 3.16 9.88 -7.69
CA GLY A 185 1.85 9.25 -7.75
C GLY A 185 1.53 8.56 -9.07
N ASN A 186 2.44 8.55 -10.05
CA ASN A 186 2.19 7.96 -11.37
C ASN A 186 2.31 6.44 -11.31
N ARG A 187 1.23 5.73 -11.68
CA ARG A 187 1.20 4.26 -11.66
C ARG A 187 2.15 3.63 -12.67
N ASN A 188 2.37 4.27 -13.80
CA ASN A 188 3.22 3.73 -14.86
C ASN A 188 4.72 3.74 -14.47
N LEU A 189 5.11 4.55 -13.47
CA LEU A 189 6.50 4.62 -12.99
C LEU A 189 6.82 3.60 -11.89
N GLN A 190 5.83 2.86 -11.41
CA GLN A 190 5.98 1.99 -10.23
C GLN A 190 7.00 0.88 -10.43
N GLU A 191 6.93 0.19 -11.58
CA GLU A 191 7.90 -0.86 -11.93
C GLU A 191 9.31 -0.31 -12.03
N ALA A 192 9.47 0.91 -12.55
CA ALA A 192 10.77 1.56 -12.65
C ALA A 192 11.34 1.94 -11.28
N PHE A 193 10.49 2.43 -10.36
CA PHE A 193 10.92 2.71 -8.99
C PHE A 193 11.31 1.44 -8.24
N GLU A 194 10.56 0.38 -8.44
CA GLU A 194 10.85 -0.92 -7.86
C GLU A 194 12.15 -1.51 -8.41
N ASP A 195 12.34 -1.42 -9.72
CA ASP A 195 13.57 -1.84 -10.39
C ASP A 195 14.80 -1.10 -9.83
N LEU A 196 14.75 0.23 -9.73
CA LEU A 196 15.83 1.04 -9.14
C LEU A 196 16.13 0.67 -7.69
N PHE A 197 15.11 0.35 -6.89
CA PHE A 197 15.30 -0.13 -5.53
C PHE A 197 16.07 -1.46 -5.50
N PHE A 198 15.65 -2.44 -6.32
CA PHE A 198 16.29 -3.75 -6.35
C PHE A 198 17.68 -3.71 -7.00
N GLN A 199 17.91 -2.84 -7.98
CA GLN A 199 19.26 -2.58 -8.50
C GLN A 199 20.20 -2.09 -7.38
N TYR A 200 19.70 -1.18 -6.51
CA TYR A 200 20.49 -0.71 -5.38
C TYR A 200 20.76 -1.82 -4.36
N VAL A 201 19.77 -2.65 -4.05
CA VAL A 201 19.97 -3.83 -3.17
C VAL A 201 20.99 -4.78 -3.78
N LYS A 202 20.93 -5.03 -5.09
CA LYS A 202 21.92 -5.84 -5.82
C LYS A 202 23.34 -5.25 -5.77
N LYS A 203 23.43 -3.92 -5.87
CA LYS A 203 24.69 -3.20 -5.68
C LYS A 203 25.28 -3.40 -4.28
N LEU A 204 24.43 -3.43 -3.24
CA LEU A 204 24.86 -3.74 -1.87
C LEU A 204 25.34 -5.19 -1.73
N GLU A 205 24.63 -6.15 -2.33
CA GLU A 205 25.00 -7.56 -2.37
C GLU A 205 26.37 -7.73 -3.07
N ASN A 206 26.55 -7.17 -4.26
CA ASN A 206 27.79 -7.27 -5.02
C ASN A 206 29.01 -6.68 -4.28
N LYS A 207 28.76 -5.76 -3.34
CA LYS A 207 29.79 -5.19 -2.46
C LYS A 207 29.96 -5.95 -1.14
N GLY A 208 29.24 -7.04 -0.94
CA GLY A 208 29.31 -7.85 0.29
C GLY A 208 28.65 -7.22 1.51
N TYR A 209 27.79 -6.19 1.35
CA TYR A 209 27.10 -5.57 2.47
C TYR A 209 25.83 -6.32 2.89
N THR A 210 25.27 -7.15 2.03
CA THR A 210 24.11 -8.01 2.27
C THR A 210 24.38 -9.41 1.73
N GLU A 211 23.76 -10.41 2.35
CA GLU A 211 23.88 -11.82 1.99
C GLU A 211 22.51 -12.53 2.09
N TYR A 212 22.45 -13.81 1.69
CA TYR A 212 21.21 -14.61 1.74
C TYR A 212 21.23 -15.68 2.82
N SER A 213 22.09 -15.53 3.83
CA SER A 213 22.16 -16.43 4.99
C SER A 213 20.88 -16.33 5.82
N GLU A 214 20.50 -15.11 6.23
CA GLU A 214 19.28 -14.87 7.00
C GLU A 214 18.50 -13.66 6.51
N VAL A 215 17.18 -13.67 6.80
CA VAL A 215 16.31 -12.51 6.64
C VAL A 215 15.53 -12.25 7.91
N PHE A 216 15.56 -11.01 8.36
CA PHE A 216 14.73 -10.52 9.45
C PHE A 216 13.46 -9.92 8.89
N VAL A 217 12.34 -10.62 9.13
CA VAL A 217 11.02 -10.14 8.68
C VAL A 217 10.28 -9.52 9.86
N ASP A 218 9.85 -8.29 9.68
CA ASP A 218 8.96 -7.62 10.64
C ASP A 218 7.93 -6.75 9.91
N GLY A 219 6.82 -6.48 10.58
CA GLY A 219 5.70 -5.74 10.02
C GLY A 219 5.21 -4.62 10.91
N THR A 220 4.80 -3.54 10.28
CA THR A 220 4.18 -2.43 10.99
C THR A 220 2.95 -1.92 10.28
N LYS A 221 2.03 -1.33 11.05
CA LYS A 221 0.84 -0.69 10.51
C LYS A 221 1.08 0.80 10.33
N ILE A 222 0.82 1.32 9.13
CA ILE A 222 0.95 2.74 8.80
C ILE A 222 -0.40 3.24 8.29
N GLU A 223 -0.82 4.42 8.76
CA GLU A 223 -2.10 5.02 8.41
C GLU A 223 -2.13 5.44 6.93
N SER A 224 -3.24 5.13 6.24
CA SER A 224 -3.51 5.58 4.88
C SER A 224 -3.90 7.07 4.85
N LYS A 225 -3.77 7.70 3.67
CA LYS A 225 -4.34 9.03 3.39
C LYS A 225 -5.88 9.05 3.48
N ALA A 226 -6.53 7.90 3.52
CA ALA A 226 -7.97 7.76 3.50
C ALA A 226 -8.69 8.53 4.63
N ASN A 227 -9.95 8.90 4.35
CA ASN A 227 -10.83 9.45 5.37
C ASN A 227 -11.17 8.37 6.42
N ARG A 228 -10.99 8.71 7.69
CA ARG A 228 -11.20 7.80 8.83
C ARG A 228 -12.66 7.42 9.05
N TYR A 229 -13.60 8.19 8.54
CA TYR A 229 -15.04 8.00 8.78
C TYR A 229 -15.78 7.35 7.61
N THR A 230 -15.12 7.07 6.50
CA THR A 230 -15.72 6.45 5.32
C THR A 230 -15.44 4.95 5.27
N PHE A 231 -15.98 4.21 6.21
CA PHE A 231 -15.77 2.76 6.33
C PHE A 231 -16.89 1.93 5.70
N VAL A 232 -16.53 0.75 5.24
CA VAL A 232 -17.44 -0.32 4.81
C VAL A 232 -17.04 -1.60 5.54
N TRP A 233 -18.01 -2.20 6.26
CA TRP A 233 -17.81 -3.43 7.03
C TRP A 233 -18.41 -4.63 6.30
N LEU A 234 -17.63 -5.68 6.05
CA LEU A 234 -18.07 -6.89 5.36
C LEU A 234 -19.27 -7.56 6.04
N LYS A 235 -19.27 -7.63 7.38
CA LYS A 235 -20.38 -8.21 8.16
C LYS A 235 -21.70 -7.49 7.89
N GLN A 236 -21.68 -6.16 7.80
CA GLN A 236 -22.86 -5.37 7.50
C GLN A 236 -23.27 -5.53 6.03
N VAL A 237 -22.31 -5.54 5.11
CA VAL A 237 -22.53 -5.80 3.68
C VAL A 237 -23.20 -7.15 3.48
N SER A 238 -22.70 -8.22 4.10
CA SER A 238 -23.27 -9.57 4.00
C SER A 238 -24.69 -9.62 4.55
N LYS A 239 -24.94 -9.03 5.73
CA LYS A 239 -26.28 -8.97 6.32
C LYS A 239 -27.30 -8.24 5.41
N GLN A 240 -26.88 -7.13 4.77
CA GLN A 240 -27.75 -6.42 3.85
C GLN A 240 -27.96 -7.19 2.54
N LEU A 241 -26.92 -7.88 2.03
CA LEU A 241 -27.05 -8.74 0.85
C LEU A 241 -28.06 -9.86 1.06
N GLU A 242 -28.05 -10.50 2.23
CA GLU A 242 -29.03 -11.54 2.56
C GLU A 242 -30.46 -11.00 2.55
N LYS A 243 -30.70 -9.85 3.19
CA LYS A 243 -32.00 -9.19 3.20
C LYS A 243 -32.48 -8.81 1.78
N ILE A 244 -31.58 -8.20 0.98
CA ILE A 244 -31.91 -7.81 -0.39
C ILE A 244 -32.21 -9.03 -1.25
N LYS A 245 -31.41 -10.11 -1.13
CA LYS A 245 -31.63 -11.36 -1.87
C LYS A 245 -32.96 -12.03 -1.50
N ALA A 246 -33.32 -12.06 -0.21
CA ALA A 246 -34.59 -12.60 0.24
C ALA A 246 -35.76 -11.84 -0.42
N ARG A 247 -35.76 -10.51 -0.35
CA ARG A 247 -36.83 -9.69 -0.95
C ARG A 247 -36.88 -9.77 -2.48
N LEU A 248 -35.70 -9.82 -3.15
CA LEU A 248 -35.65 -10.04 -4.61
C LEU A 248 -36.20 -11.40 -5.02
N LYS A 249 -35.99 -12.47 -4.24
CA LYS A 249 -36.55 -13.78 -4.49
C LYS A 249 -38.07 -13.77 -4.43
N GLU A 250 -38.64 -13.07 -3.46
CA GLU A 250 -40.10 -12.90 -3.32
C GLU A 250 -40.69 -12.20 -4.55
N LEU A 251 -40.13 -11.04 -4.96
CA LEU A 251 -40.62 -10.24 -6.09
C LEU A 251 -40.45 -10.94 -7.45
N VAL A 252 -39.42 -11.75 -7.60
CA VAL A 252 -39.15 -12.53 -8.84
C VAL A 252 -39.87 -13.87 -8.84
N CYS A 253 -40.55 -14.27 -7.75
CA CYS A 253 -41.19 -15.57 -7.54
C CYS A 253 -40.25 -16.75 -7.89
N SER A 254 -38.96 -16.63 -7.59
CA SER A 254 -37.94 -17.60 -8.01
C SER A 254 -37.73 -18.70 -6.98
N GLN A 255 -38.14 -19.93 -7.33
CA GLN A 255 -37.70 -21.12 -6.63
C GLN A 255 -36.28 -21.45 -7.12
N GLY A 256 -35.25 -21.29 -6.26
CA GLY A 256 -33.86 -21.61 -6.58
C GLY A 256 -32.89 -20.41 -6.51
N ASN A 257 -31.78 -20.52 -7.23
CA ASN A 257 -30.75 -19.46 -7.19
C ASN A 257 -31.16 -18.22 -7.95
N LEU A 258 -31.04 -17.07 -7.27
CA LEU A 258 -31.26 -15.75 -7.83
C LEU A 258 -30.10 -15.36 -8.76
N THR A 259 -30.41 -15.06 -10.03
CA THR A 259 -29.44 -14.56 -11.02
C THR A 259 -29.84 -13.16 -11.50
N SER A 260 -28.88 -12.37 -12.00
CA SER A 260 -29.14 -11.03 -12.57
C SER A 260 -30.15 -11.12 -13.73
N THR A 261 -29.99 -12.11 -14.60
CA THR A 261 -30.88 -12.37 -15.75
C THR A 261 -32.35 -12.58 -15.35
N LYS A 262 -32.62 -13.29 -14.23
CA LYS A 262 -33.99 -13.46 -13.74
C LYS A 262 -34.62 -12.16 -13.29
N VAL A 263 -33.83 -11.30 -12.61
CA VAL A 263 -34.31 -10.00 -12.14
C VAL A 263 -34.55 -9.05 -13.31
N GLU A 264 -33.62 -9.02 -14.27
CA GLU A 264 -33.74 -8.22 -15.50
C GLU A 264 -34.97 -8.62 -16.31
N LYS A 265 -35.19 -9.92 -16.52
CA LYS A 265 -36.37 -10.44 -17.22
C LYS A 265 -37.67 -10.05 -16.52
N ARG A 266 -37.74 -10.10 -15.20
CA ARG A 266 -38.93 -9.63 -14.44
C ARG A 266 -39.14 -8.14 -14.58
N LEU A 267 -38.06 -7.33 -14.57
CA LEU A 267 -38.16 -5.88 -14.82
C LEU A 267 -38.65 -5.56 -16.22
N GLU A 268 -38.22 -6.29 -17.24
CA GLU A 268 -38.70 -6.15 -18.61
C GLU A 268 -40.19 -6.51 -18.71
N GLN A 269 -40.61 -7.63 -18.09
CA GLN A 269 -42.02 -8.00 -18.02
C GLN A 269 -42.87 -6.91 -17.40
N LEU A 270 -42.49 -6.38 -16.23
CA LEU A 270 -43.23 -5.30 -15.56
C LEU A 270 -43.27 -4.02 -16.41
N ASN A 271 -42.21 -3.69 -17.12
CA ASN A 271 -42.21 -2.53 -18.03
C ASN A 271 -43.19 -2.73 -19.21
N THR A 272 -43.17 -3.91 -19.82
CA THR A 272 -44.11 -4.26 -20.93
C THR A 272 -45.58 -4.24 -20.46
N GLU A 273 -45.85 -4.76 -19.24
CA GLU A 273 -47.18 -4.74 -18.64
C GLU A 273 -47.66 -3.28 -18.35
N ILE A 274 -46.77 -2.39 -17.89
CA ILE A 274 -47.08 -0.98 -17.65
C ILE A 274 -47.38 -0.25 -18.96
N GLU A 275 -46.60 -0.54 -20.00
CA GLU A 275 -46.83 0.04 -21.35
C GLU A 275 -48.13 -0.45 -21.97
N ALA A 276 -48.43 -1.76 -21.88
CA ALA A 276 -49.67 -2.36 -22.39
C ALA A 276 -50.94 -1.80 -21.70
N GLN A 277 -50.82 -1.48 -20.41
CA GLN A 277 -51.93 -0.86 -19.66
C GLN A 277 -52.04 0.67 -19.85
N GLY A 278 -51.16 1.28 -20.63
CA GLY A 278 -51.14 2.71 -20.88
C GLY A 278 -50.95 3.59 -19.63
N ILE A 279 -50.27 3.05 -18.60
CA ILE A 279 -50.10 3.74 -17.31
C ILE A 279 -49.09 4.87 -17.43
N GLU A 280 -49.54 6.12 -17.41
CA GLU A 280 -48.63 7.28 -17.27
C GLU A 280 -48.05 7.37 -15.87
N VAL A 281 -46.71 7.22 -15.78
CA VAL A 281 -45.96 7.34 -14.52
C VAL A 281 -45.74 8.82 -14.19
N LYS A 282 -46.64 9.43 -13.44
CA LYS A 282 -46.49 10.83 -12.95
C LYS A 282 -45.46 10.90 -11.85
N LYS A 283 -44.44 11.75 -12.03
CA LYS A 283 -43.37 12.00 -11.05
C LYS A 283 -43.78 13.18 -10.15
N GLY A 284 -43.70 13.04 -8.83
CA GLY A 284 -43.94 14.14 -7.89
C GLY A 284 -44.44 13.66 -6.52
N ARG A 285 -44.45 14.58 -5.53
CA ARG A 285 -45.03 14.33 -4.21
C ARG A 285 -46.57 14.36 -4.31
N GLY A 286 -47.25 13.39 -3.65
CA GLY A 286 -48.72 13.36 -3.57
C GLY A 286 -49.40 12.50 -4.63
N HIS A 287 -48.72 11.94 -5.62
CA HIS A 287 -49.33 11.02 -6.58
C HIS A 287 -49.25 9.56 -6.08
N HIS A 288 -50.43 8.92 -5.99
CA HIS A 288 -50.48 7.47 -5.73
C HIS A 288 -50.05 6.72 -6.99
N LYS A 289 -48.95 6.00 -6.87
CA LYS A 289 -48.48 5.12 -7.95
C LYS A 289 -49.31 3.84 -7.96
N PRO A 290 -49.73 3.33 -9.12
CA PRO A 290 -50.31 2.00 -9.27
C PRO A 290 -49.39 0.93 -8.66
N GLU A 291 -49.96 -0.20 -8.22
CA GLU A 291 -49.23 -1.25 -7.53
C GLU A 291 -48.10 -1.84 -8.39
N ILE A 292 -48.36 -2.08 -9.66
CA ILE A 292 -47.38 -2.58 -10.63
C ILE A 292 -46.19 -1.63 -10.80
N VAL A 293 -46.43 -0.31 -10.77
CA VAL A 293 -45.34 0.69 -10.85
C VAL A 293 -44.50 0.71 -9.55
N ARG A 294 -45.17 0.49 -8.38
CA ARG A 294 -44.47 0.36 -7.11
C ARG A 294 -43.60 -0.87 -7.07
N GLU A 295 -44.11 -2.02 -7.53
CA GLU A 295 -43.36 -3.28 -7.62
C GLU A 295 -42.13 -3.13 -8.53
N ARG A 296 -42.33 -2.55 -9.75
CA ARG A 296 -41.21 -2.27 -10.67
C ARG A 296 -40.15 -1.37 -10.06
N ASP A 297 -40.59 -0.26 -9.41
CA ASP A 297 -39.65 0.69 -8.79
C ASP A 297 -38.88 0.07 -7.60
N GLU A 298 -39.56 -0.76 -6.78
CA GLU A 298 -38.96 -1.49 -5.70
C GLU A 298 -37.93 -2.52 -6.22
N LEU A 299 -38.34 -3.29 -7.24
CA LEU A 299 -37.47 -4.29 -7.87
C LEU A 299 -36.20 -3.65 -8.46
N ALA A 300 -36.35 -2.55 -9.20
CA ALA A 300 -35.24 -1.78 -9.78
C ALA A 300 -34.31 -1.20 -8.72
N LEU A 301 -34.86 -0.69 -7.61
CA LEU A 301 -34.08 -0.17 -6.49
C LEU A 301 -33.29 -1.29 -5.79
N LEU A 302 -33.95 -2.42 -5.52
CA LEU A 302 -33.32 -3.58 -4.87
C LEU A 302 -32.25 -4.19 -5.77
N TYR A 303 -32.46 -4.29 -7.08
CA TYR A 303 -31.49 -4.77 -8.05
C TYR A 303 -30.24 -3.89 -8.05
N ARG A 304 -30.38 -2.57 -8.13
CA ARG A 304 -29.26 -1.62 -8.05
C ARG A 304 -28.50 -1.76 -6.74
N ARG A 305 -29.20 -1.89 -5.60
CA ARG A 305 -28.59 -2.13 -4.29
C ARG A 305 -27.87 -3.48 -4.25
N TRP A 306 -28.44 -4.52 -4.80
CA TRP A 306 -27.82 -5.84 -4.86
C TRP A 306 -26.49 -5.80 -5.62
N MET A 307 -26.45 -5.17 -6.79
CA MET A 307 -25.21 -4.99 -7.56
C MET A 307 -24.18 -4.15 -6.80
N GLU A 308 -24.61 -3.07 -6.15
CA GLU A 308 -23.72 -2.24 -5.33
C GLU A 308 -23.12 -3.02 -4.15
N TYR A 309 -23.92 -3.79 -3.43
CA TYR A 309 -23.44 -4.58 -2.30
C TYR A 309 -22.57 -5.77 -2.71
N ASN A 310 -22.83 -6.40 -3.86
CA ASN A 310 -21.95 -7.40 -4.44
C ASN A 310 -20.59 -6.77 -4.79
N ARG A 311 -20.56 -5.60 -5.40
CA ARG A 311 -19.32 -4.85 -5.64
C ARG A 311 -18.56 -4.54 -4.33
N LYS A 312 -19.27 -4.09 -3.29
CA LYS A 312 -18.66 -3.86 -1.96
C LYS A 312 -18.07 -5.14 -1.38
N LYS A 313 -18.74 -6.28 -1.53
CA LYS A 313 -18.25 -7.59 -1.09
C LYS A 313 -16.99 -8.01 -1.88
N ALA A 314 -17.00 -7.84 -3.20
CA ALA A 314 -15.86 -8.13 -4.07
C ALA A 314 -14.63 -7.27 -3.72
N ILE A 315 -14.80 -5.97 -3.43
CA ILE A 315 -13.70 -5.10 -2.97
C ILE A 315 -13.11 -5.58 -1.65
N CYS A 316 -13.92 -6.07 -0.70
CA CYS A 316 -13.41 -6.64 0.55
C CYS A 316 -12.55 -7.89 0.30
N GLY A 317 -12.97 -8.77 -0.61
CA GLY A 317 -12.34 -10.07 -0.79
C GLY A 317 -12.46 -10.95 0.46
N GLU A 318 -11.68 -12.03 0.53
CA GLU A 318 -11.75 -13.02 1.61
C GLU A 318 -10.87 -12.68 2.82
N ASN A 319 -9.76 -11.97 2.59
CA ASN A 319 -8.70 -11.78 3.58
C ASN A 319 -8.88 -10.57 4.50
N ARG A 320 -9.92 -9.76 4.30
CA ARG A 320 -10.19 -8.57 5.12
C ARG A 320 -11.68 -8.40 5.38
N ASN A 321 -12.02 -7.69 6.44
CA ASN A 321 -13.41 -7.49 6.86
C ASN A 321 -13.89 -6.05 6.71
N SER A 322 -13.09 -5.17 6.14
CA SER A 322 -13.42 -3.76 5.97
C SER A 322 -12.52 -3.08 4.94
N TYR A 323 -13.00 -1.97 4.39
CA TYR A 323 -12.18 -1.06 3.58
C TYR A 323 -12.69 0.38 3.72
N SER A 324 -11.88 1.37 3.31
CA SER A 324 -12.28 2.77 3.24
C SER A 324 -12.83 3.11 1.84
N LYS A 325 -13.92 3.87 1.76
CA LYS A 325 -14.49 4.32 0.48
C LYS A 325 -13.53 5.22 -0.32
N THR A 326 -12.67 5.97 0.37
CA THR A 326 -11.72 6.90 -0.25
C THR A 326 -10.39 6.26 -0.61
N ASP A 327 -10.12 5.05 -0.08
CA ASP A 327 -8.96 4.21 -0.41
C ASP A 327 -9.36 2.75 -0.25
N THR A 328 -9.80 2.14 -1.34
CA THR A 328 -10.37 0.78 -1.33
C THR A 328 -9.38 -0.30 -0.97
N ASP A 329 -8.08 -0.03 -1.05
CA ASP A 329 -7.01 -0.97 -0.67
C ASP A 329 -6.69 -0.91 0.83
N ALA A 330 -7.01 0.21 1.50
CA ALA A 330 -6.78 0.38 2.93
C ALA A 330 -7.81 -0.37 3.76
N THR A 331 -7.35 -1.07 4.81
CA THR A 331 -8.19 -1.81 5.75
C THR A 331 -8.20 -1.11 7.10
N PHE A 332 -9.35 -1.11 7.77
CA PHE A 332 -9.45 -0.58 9.14
C PHE A 332 -8.78 -1.52 10.14
N MET A 333 -7.79 -1.01 10.87
CA MET A 333 -6.98 -1.77 11.82
C MET A 333 -6.56 -0.91 13.02
N HIS A 334 -6.27 -1.56 14.14
CA HIS A 334 -5.65 -0.90 15.29
C HIS A 334 -4.20 -0.54 14.94
N MET A 335 -3.83 0.73 15.15
CA MET A 335 -2.44 1.17 15.01
C MET A 335 -1.68 0.86 16.30
N LYS A 336 -0.37 0.53 16.18
CA LYS A 336 0.51 0.35 17.36
C LYS A 336 0.63 1.67 18.15
N ASP A 337 0.62 2.81 17.46
CA ASP A 337 0.80 4.15 18.01
C ASP A 337 -0.57 4.79 18.38
N ASP A 338 -1.41 4.10 19.12
CA ASP A 338 -2.66 4.66 19.64
C ASP A 338 -2.39 5.40 20.96
N HIS A 339 -1.99 6.66 20.83
CA HIS A 339 -1.66 7.52 21.98
C HIS A 339 -2.84 7.73 22.94
N MET A 340 -4.07 7.71 22.42
CA MET A 340 -5.28 7.89 23.21
C MET A 340 -5.76 6.60 23.87
N ARG A 341 -5.18 5.46 23.53
CA ARG A 341 -5.56 4.11 23.99
C ARG A 341 -7.07 3.82 23.93
N ASN A 342 -7.77 4.52 23.02
CA ASN A 342 -9.22 4.39 22.85
C ASN A 342 -9.62 3.25 21.89
N GLY A 343 -8.66 2.48 21.39
CA GLY A 343 -8.90 1.37 20.49
C GLY A 343 -9.44 1.78 19.10
N GLN A 344 -9.33 3.06 18.72
CA GLN A 344 -9.85 3.57 17.46
C GLN A 344 -9.22 2.85 16.27
N LEU A 345 -10.07 2.33 15.38
CA LEU A 345 -9.65 1.76 14.12
C LEU A 345 -9.37 2.86 13.11
N LYS A 346 -8.22 2.79 12.45
CA LYS A 346 -7.83 3.72 11.38
C LYS A 346 -7.61 2.95 10.08
N PRO A 347 -7.95 3.54 8.91
CA PRO A 347 -7.61 2.92 7.62
C PRO A 347 -6.10 2.92 7.44
N GLY A 348 -5.54 1.79 7.10
CA GLY A 348 -4.09 1.65 6.96
C GLY A 348 -3.68 0.42 6.19
N TYR A 349 -2.37 0.29 6.08
CA TYR A 349 -1.68 -0.82 5.42
C TYR A 349 -0.79 -1.54 6.41
N ASN A 350 -0.67 -2.84 6.26
CA ASN A 350 0.32 -3.67 6.93
C ASN A 350 1.56 -3.71 6.05
N VAL A 351 2.60 -3.01 6.47
CA VAL A 351 3.87 -2.88 5.74
C VAL A 351 4.84 -3.91 6.29
N GLN A 352 5.45 -4.67 5.40
CA GLN A 352 6.47 -5.67 5.72
C GLN A 352 7.82 -5.21 5.22
N PHE A 353 8.85 -5.35 6.06
CA PHE A 353 10.24 -5.19 5.65
C PHE A 353 10.98 -6.52 5.78
N ALA A 354 11.77 -6.82 4.78
CA ALA A 354 12.84 -7.80 4.84
C ALA A 354 14.13 -7.04 5.08
N VAL A 355 14.85 -7.38 6.13
CA VAL A 355 16.08 -6.71 6.52
C VAL A 355 17.20 -7.74 6.63
N ASN A 356 18.37 -7.42 6.09
CA ASN A 356 19.59 -8.18 6.26
C ASN A 356 20.76 -7.20 6.47
N SER A 357 21.61 -7.46 7.44
CA SER A 357 22.77 -6.61 7.76
C SER A 357 22.43 -5.14 8.06
N GLY A 358 21.18 -4.87 8.48
CA GLY A 358 20.63 -3.53 8.71
C GLY A 358 20.08 -2.83 7.47
N PHE A 359 20.22 -3.44 6.28
CA PHE A 359 19.65 -2.92 5.03
C PHE A 359 18.27 -3.51 4.76
N ILE A 360 17.38 -2.68 4.27
CA ILE A 360 16.05 -3.11 3.78
C ILE A 360 16.27 -3.76 2.41
N THR A 361 16.17 -5.08 2.34
CA THR A 361 16.32 -5.87 1.11
C THR A 361 14.99 -6.11 0.40
N GLY A 362 13.88 -5.84 1.06
CA GLY A 362 12.56 -5.94 0.44
C GLY A 362 11.46 -5.21 1.21
N ILE A 363 10.42 -4.83 0.49
CA ILE A 363 9.29 -4.06 1.01
C ILE A 363 8.00 -4.66 0.48
N GLY A 364 7.05 -4.98 1.38
CA GLY A 364 5.73 -5.50 1.04
C GLY A 364 4.60 -4.62 1.61
N VAL A 365 3.52 -4.45 0.84
CA VAL A 365 2.32 -3.69 1.25
C VAL A 365 1.11 -4.60 1.21
N PHE A 366 0.49 -4.83 2.36
CA PHE A 366 -0.64 -5.73 2.50
C PHE A 366 -1.87 -5.03 3.09
N SER A 367 -3.05 -5.48 2.64
CA SER A 367 -4.32 -5.08 3.24
C SER A 367 -4.73 -5.97 4.42
N ASN A 368 -4.01 -7.06 4.66
CA ASN A 368 -4.25 -8.01 5.74
C ASN A 368 -3.93 -7.37 7.09
N ARG A 369 -4.82 -7.51 8.08
CA ARG A 369 -4.58 -6.97 9.43
C ARG A 369 -3.55 -7.77 10.23
N ALA A 370 -3.47 -9.07 9.99
CA ALA A 370 -2.59 -10.00 10.68
C ALA A 370 -1.36 -10.31 9.84
N ALA A 371 -0.24 -10.52 10.49
CA ALA A 371 1.05 -10.75 9.85
C ALA A 371 1.19 -12.19 9.31
N PHE A 372 0.53 -13.18 9.94
CA PHE A 372 0.69 -14.59 9.52
C PHE A 372 0.33 -14.85 8.05
N GLY A 373 -0.68 -14.15 7.51
CA GLY A 373 -1.09 -14.29 6.11
C GLY A 373 -0.27 -13.47 5.12
N THR A 374 0.81 -12.80 5.56
CA THR A 374 1.66 -11.96 4.70
C THR A 374 3.02 -12.59 4.41
N LEU A 375 3.47 -13.57 5.21
CA LEU A 375 4.82 -14.10 5.12
C LEU A 375 5.06 -14.82 3.78
N ILE A 376 4.24 -15.80 3.44
CA ILE A 376 4.38 -16.58 2.19
C ILE A 376 4.35 -15.66 0.97
N PRO A 377 3.32 -14.81 0.75
CA PRO A 377 3.30 -13.91 -0.40
C PRO A 377 4.50 -12.97 -0.44
N PHE A 378 5.01 -12.55 0.72
CA PHE A 378 6.15 -11.66 0.81
C PHE A 378 7.46 -12.35 0.45
N LEU A 379 7.73 -13.54 1.01
CA LEU A 379 8.93 -14.32 0.69
C LEU A 379 8.94 -14.78 -0.78
N THR A 380 7.79 -15.19 -1.31
CA THR A 380 7.63 -15.53 -2.74
C THR A 380 7.96 -14.32 -3.63
N TYR A 381 7.43 -13.13 -3.28
CA TYR A 381 7.76 -11.90 -3.97
C TYR A 381 9.26 -11.60 -3.94
N LEU A 382 9.91 -11.73 -2.78
CA LEU A 382 11.35 -11.52 -2.64
C LEU A 382 12.16 -12.50 -3.49
N TRP A 383 11.76 -13.77 -3.49
CA TRP A 383 12.41 -14.79 -4.34
C TRP A 383 12.34 -14.41 -5.83
N HIS A 384 11.18 -13.97 -6.32
CA HIS A 384 11.06 -13.50 -7.70
C HIS A 384 11.93 -12.27 -8.01
N LYS A 385 12.11 -11.36 -7.04
CA LYS A 385 12.91 -10.14 -7.25
C LYS A 385 14.42 -10.36 -7.15
N HIS A 386 14.84 -11.23 -6.26
CA HIS A 386 16.27 -11.52 -6.04
C HIS A 386 16.79 -12.70 -6.88
N GLY A 387 15.91 -13.59 -7.34
CA GLY A 387 16.29 -14.87 -7.95
C GLY A 387 16.91 -15.85 -6.96
N LYS A 388 16.86 -15.56 -5.66
CA LYS A 388 17.46 -16.33 -4.56
C LYS A 388 16.54 -16.35 -3.36
N SER A 389 16.62 -17.42 -2.54
CA SER A 389 15.93 -17.52 -1.25
C SER A 389 16.92 -17.35 -0.10
N TYR A 390 16.42 -16.87 1.03
CA TYR A 390 17.18 -16.84 2.27
C TYR A 390 17.18 -18.20 2.94
N ARG A 391 18.31 -18.61 3.53
CA ARG A 391 18.41 -19.88 4.25
C ARG A 391 17.62 -19.86 5.56
N ASN A 392 17.78 -18.81 6.35
CA ASN A 392 17.15 -18.63 7.65
C ASN A 392 16.12 -17.52 7.61
N VAL A 393 14.87 -17.82 8.04
CA VAL A 393 13.79 -16.82 8.13
C VAL A 393 13.49 -16.55 9.60
N VAL A 394 13.78 -15.32 10.04
CA VAL A 394 13.64 -14.89 11.43
C VAL A 394 12.48 -13.92 11.56
N ALA A 395 11.44 -14.32 12.29
CA ALA A 395 10.23 -13.51 12.44
C ALA A 395 9.64 -13.58 13.87
N ASP A 396 8.74 -12.65 14.19
CA ASP A 396 8.07 -12.64 15.48
C ASP A 396 6.90 -13.65 15.56
N SER A 397 6.28 -13.75 16.73
CA SER A 397 5.16 -14.68 16.97
C SER A 397 3.90 -14.35 16.15
N GLY A 398 3.79 -13.17 15.58
CA GLY A 398 2.67 -12.77 14.72
C GLY A 398 2.65 -13.50 13.38
N TYR A 399 3.77 -14.12 13.00
CA TYR A 399 3.88 -14.91 11.77
C TYR A 399 3.68 -16.41 11.99
N GLU A 400 3.47 -16.85 13.23
CA GLU A 400 3.28 -18.27 13.51
C GLU A 400 1.98 -18.79 12.89
N SER A 401 2.10 -19.77 11.99
CA SER A 401 0.98 -20.55 11.45
C SER A 401 1.49 -21.87 10.88
N LEU A 402 0.60 -22.88 10.77
CA LEU A 402 0.94 -24.15 10.12
C LEU A 402 1.36 -23.92 8.66
N ALA A 403 0.61 -23.10 7.93
CA ALA A 403 0.90 -22.77 6.53
C ALA A 403 2.33 -22.22 6.37
N ASN A 404 2.73 -21.28 7.23
CA ASN A 404 4.06 -20.66 7.16
C ASN A 404 5.17 -21.66 7.50
N TYR A 405 4.99 -22.47 8.54
CA TYR A 405 5.97 -23.50 8.88
C TYR A 405 6.12 -24.57 7.80
N ARG A 406 4.99 -25.06 7.25
CA ARG A 406 4.98 -26.04 6.17
C ARG A 406 5.67 -25.49 4.93
N TRP A 407 5.31 -24.28 4.52
CA TRP A 407 5.88 -23.63 3.34
C TRP A 407 7.40 -23.42 3.47
N LEU A 408 7.87 -22.96 4.63
CA LEU A 408 9.31 -22.80 4.89
C LEU A 408 10.03 -24.14 4.81
N PHE A 409 9.47 -25.17 5.42
CA PHE A 409 10.04 -26.53 5.40
C PHE A 409 10.11 -27.09 3.96
N GLU A 410 9.03 -26.99 3.19
CA GLU A 410 8.97 -27.43 1.80
C GLU A 410 9.93 -26.69 0.87
N ASN A 411 10.26 -25.44 1.16
CA ASN A 411 11.21 -24.63 0.40
C ASN A 411 12.64 -24.70 0.95
N GLY A 412 12.95 -25.61 1.87
CA GLY A 412 14.27 -25.80 2.42
C GLY A 412 14.78 -24.64 3.29
N GLN A 413 13.86 -23.80 3.80
CA GLN A 413 14.19 -22.66 4.63
C GLN A 413 14.02 -22.99 6.13
N THR A 414 14.99 -22.58 6.94
CA THR A 414 14.95 -22.80 8.39
C THR A 414 14.11 -21.72 9.06
N ALA A 415 13.08 -22.15 9.80
CA ALA A 415 12.21 -21.25 10.56
C ALA A 415 12.81 -20.88 11.91
N PHE A 416 13.01 -19.58 12.16
CA PHE A 416 13.32 -18.98 13.46
C PHE A 416 12.14 -18.10 13.90
N ILE A 417 10.94 -18.70 13.95
CA ILE A 417 9.71 -17.99 14.31
C ILE A 417 9.41 -18.26 15.79
N LYS A 418 9.27 -17.18 16.57
CA LYS A 418 8.96 -17.29 17.99
C LYS A 418 7.54 -17.86 18.18
N PRO A 419 7.34 -18.98 18.89
CA PRO A 419 6.00 -19.49 19.17
C PRO A 419 5.13 -18.48 19.96
N ALA A 420 3.84 -18.42 19.66
CA ALA A 420 2.90 -17.48 20.28
C ALA A 420 2.80 -17.66 21.81
N ASN A 421 2.98 -18.90 22.30
CA ASN A 421 2.94 -19.22 23.73
C ASN A 421 4.32 -19.16 24.42
N TYR A 422 5.41 -18.74 23.72
CA TYR A 422 6.77 -18.74 24.24
C TYR A 422 6.90 -17.99 25.58
N GLU A 423 6.42 -16.75 25.64
CA GLU A 423 6.51 -15.95 26.89
C GLU A 423 5.49 -16.38 27.94
N SER A 424 4.28 -16.75 27.51
CA SER A 424 3.24 -17.23 28.43
C SER A 424 3.62 -18.58 29.03
N GLY A 425 4.25 -19.47 28.28
CA GLY A 425 4.71 -20.78 28.76
C GLY A 425 5.79 -20.73 29.83
N LYS A 426 6.53 -19.63 29.94
CA LYS A 426 7.52 -19.41 31.00
C LYS A 426 6.90 -19.04 32.35
N LYS A 427 5.67 -18.48 32.33
CA LYS A 427 4.99 -18.02 33.55
C LYS A 427 4.58 -19.20 34.43
N ARG A 428 4.80 -19.11 35.73
CA ARG A 428 4.38 -20.10 36.72
C ARG A 428 2.88 -20.41 36.61
N SER A 429 2.05 -19.37 36.49
CA SER A 429 0.60 -19.53 36.31
C SER A 429 0.19 -20.35 35.08
N SER A 430 1.00 -20.37 34.02
CA SER A 430 0.76 -21.18 32.82
C SER A 430 1.18 -22.64 33.03
N LYS A 431 2.27 -22.87 33.73
CA LYS A 431 2.78 -24.20 34.07
C LYS A 431 1.87 -24.94 35.06
N GLU A 432 1.16 -24.19 35.90
CA GLU A 432 0.22 -24.72 36.88
C GLU A 432 -1.17 -25.03 36.31
N GLN A 433 -1.49 -24.59 35.10
CA GLN A 433 -2.77 -24.86 34.45
C GLN A 433 -2.93 -26.33 34.07
N VAL A 434 -3.73 -27.05 34.85
CA VAL A 434 -3.91 -28.51 34.74
C VAL A 434 -4.52 -28.96 33.41
N GLY A 435 -5.42 -28.16 32.83
CA GLY A 435 -6.17 -28.54 31.62
C GLY A 435 -5.44 -28.24 30.30
N ARG A 436 -4.19 -27.77 30.33
CA ARG A 436 -3.42 -27.50 29.13
C ARG A 436 -2.71 -28.74 28.62
N MET A 437 -2.79 -28.99 27.31
CA MET A 437 -2.08 -30.07 26.63
C MET A 437 -0.57 -30.02 26.88
N GLU A 438 0.02 -28.83 26.90
CA GLU A 438 1.47 -28.63 27.10
C GLU A 438 1.95 -29.09 28.50
N ASN A 439 1.03 -29.19 29.46
CA ASN A 439 1.30 -29.62 30.83
C ASN A 439 0.91 -31.08 31.10
N MET A 440 0.50 -31.83 30.05
CA MET A 440 0.20 -33.25 30.09
C MET A 440 1.36 -34.05 29.54
N GLY A 441 1.69 -35.16 30.17
CA GLY A 441 2.64 -36.13 29.65
C GLY A 441 2.10 -36.78 28.36
N TYR A 442 2.90 -36.96 27.35
CA TYR A 442 2.57 -37.76 26.19
C TYR A 442 3.36 -39.06 26.25
N TYR A 443 2.65 -40.18 26.21
CA TYR A 443 3.24 -41.51 26.21
C TYR A 443 3.14 -42.10 24.80
N GLU A 444 4.30 -42.14 24.12
CA GLU A 444 4.39 -42.48 22.71
C GLU A 444 3.99 -43.94 22.40
N PRO A 445 4.35 -44.96 23.22
CA PRO A 445 4.01 -46.34 22.92
C PRO A 445 2.51 -46.61 22.76
N ASP A 446 1.66 -45.97 23.60
CA ASP A 446 0.20 -46.16 23.58
C ASP A 446 -0.53 -45.02 22.88
N ASP A 447 0.18 -44.06 22.27
CA ASP A 447 -0.38 -42.84 21.66
C ASP A 447 -1.43 -42.17 22.55
N CYS A 448 -1.10 -41.94 23.81
CA CYS A 448 -2.01 -41.35 24.79
C CYS A 448 -1.39 -40.17 25.56
N PHE A 449 -2.21 -39.28 26.07
CA PHE A 449 -1.78 -38.24 27.00
C PHE A 449 -2.13 -38.64 28.43
N ILE A 450 -1.25 -38.33 29.37
CA ILE A 450 -1.45 -38.59 30.79
C ILE A 450 -1.81 -37.27 31.49
N CYS A 451 -3.00 -37.19 32.09
CA CYS A 451 -3.45 -36.01 32.79
C CYS A 451 -2.80 -35.92 34.21
N LYS A 452 -2.98 -34.78 34.88
CA LYS A 452 -2.43 -34.56 36.23
C LYS A 452 -2.93 -35.55 37.26
N ASN A 453 -4.07 -36.17 37.05
CA ASN A 453 -4.64 -37.22 37.92
C ASN A 453 -4.16 -38.64 37.56
N GLY A 454 -3.17 -38.77 36.68
CA GLY A 454 -2.63 -40.07 36.23
C GLY A 454 -3.53 -40.83 35.25
N ARG A 455 -4.68 -40.27 34.84
CA ARG A 455 -5.60 -40.94 33.90
C ARG A 455 -5.17 -40.69 32.45
N HIS A 456 -5.46 -41.66 31.57
CA HIS A 456 -5.12 -41.62 30.16
C HIS A 456 -6.17 -40.80 29.39
N LEU A 457 -5.69 -40.09 28.38
CA LEU A 457 -6.51 -39.55 27.29
C LEU A 457 -6.13 -40.31 26.03
N ASP A 458 -6.99 -41.23 25.64
CA ASP A 458 -6.75 -42.09 24.52
C ASP A 458 -7.25 -41.42 23.22
N LEU A 459 -6.67 -41.86 22.10
CA LEU A 459 -7.08 -41.40 20.78
C LEU A 459 -8.53 -41.80 20.52
N SER A 460 -9.42 -40.82 20.36
CA SER A 460 -10.85 -41.00 20.16
C SER A 460 -11.25 -40.91 18.69
N SER A 461 -10.67 -39.98 17.95
CA SER A 461 -11.01 -39.76 16.55
C SER A 461 -9.98 -38.91 15.81
N HIS A 462 -10.02 -38.97 14.49
CA HIS A 462 -9.31 -38.06 13.59
C HIS A 462 -10.32 -37.31 12.74
N TYR A 463 -10.03 -36.04 12.47
CA TYR A 463 -10.77 -35.28 11.48
C TYR A 463 -9.89 -34.28 10.76
N THR A 464 -10.28 -33.92 9.55
CA THR A 464 -9.64 -32.89 8.77
C THR A 464 -10.40 -31.59 8.93
N SER A 465 -9.70 -30.52 9.29
CA SER A 465 -10.26 -29.16 9.33
C SER A 465 -9.51 -28.26 8.35
N HIS A 466 -10.22 -27.30 7.78
CA HIS A 466 -9.62 -26.30 6.92
C HIS A 466 -9.58 -24.97 7.65
N ALA A 467 -8.40 -24.34 7.66
CA ALA A 467 -8.26 -22.97 8.16
C ALA A 467 -8.90 -21.97 7.18
N LYS A 468 -9.08 -20.72 7.59
CA LYS A 468 -9.64 -19.67 6.73
C LYS A 468 -8.79 -19.36 5.48
N ASP A 469 -7.52 -19.69 5.51
CA ASP A 469 -6.58 -19.56 4.40
C ASP A 469 -6.57 -20.80 3.47
N GLY A 470 -7.47 -21.77 3.67
CA GLY A 470 -7.55 -23.02 2.93
C GLY A 470 -6.60 -24.11 3.42
N THR A 471 -5.74 -23.82 4.40
CA THR A 471 -4.76 -24.79 4.91
C THR A 471 -5.45 -25.97 5.56
N GLU A 472 -5.18 -27.17 5.04
CA GLU A 472 -5.66 -28.42 5.61
C GLU A 472 -4.89 -28.76 6.88
N ARG A 473 -5.63 -29.21 7.91
CA ARG A 473 -5.10 -29.60 9.22
C ARG A 473 -5.68 -30.97 9.59
N LYS A 474 -4.81 -31.94 9.76
CA LYS A 474 -5.18 -33.24 10.34
C LYS A 474 -5.15 -33.12 11.85
N ILE A 475 -6.27 -33.34 12.48
CA ILE A 475 -6.44 -33.17 13.92
C ILE A 475 -6.78 -34.51 14.53
N SER A 476 -6.01 -34.91 15.54
CA SER A 476 -6.26 -36.07 16.40
C SER A 476 -6.94 -35.58 17.69
N VAL A 477 -8.03 -36.20 18.07
CA VAL A 477 -8.77 -35.88 19.29
C VAL A 477 -8.50 -36.97 20.31
N TYR A 478 -7.99 -36.55 21.46
CA TYR A 478 -7.75 -37.46 22.61
C TYR A 478 -8.76 -37.16 23.69
N ARG A 479 -9.40 -38.21 24.22
CA ARG A 479 -10.45 -38.12 25.23
C ARG A 479 -10.03 -38.87 26.47
N CYS A 480 -10.22 -38.25 27.64
CA CYS A 480 -9.95 -38.88 28.92
C CYS A 480 -10.89 -40.11 29.14
N GLU A 481 -10.35 -41.21 29.59
CA GLU A 481 -11.08 -42.43 29.90
C GLU A 481 -12.22 -42.21 30.88
N ASP A 482 -11.97 -41.43 31.94
CA ASP A 482 -12.95 -41.02 32.90
C ASP A 482 -12.56 -39.70 33.61
N CYS A 483 -13.52 -38.85 33.91
CA CYS A 483 -13.35 -37.61 34.67
C CYS A 483 -14.25 -37.54 35.91
N SER A 484 -14.96 -38.63 36.25
CA SER A 484 -15.78 -38.68 37.44
C SER A 484 -14.90 -38.68 38.69
N GLY A 485 -15.35 -37.97 39.75
CA GLY A 485 -14.59 -37.85 41.00
C GLY A 485 -13.21 -37.22 40.90
N CYS A 486 -12.82 -36.59 39.78
CA CYS A 486 -11.51 -36.01 39.61
C CYS A 486 -11.38 -34.68 40.39
N PRO A 487 -10.40 -34.56 41.32
CA PRO A 487 -10.20 -33.35 42.11
C PRO A 487 -9.80 -32.14 41.30
N TYR A 488 -9.25 -32.35 40.11
CA TYR A 488 -8.83 -31.29 39.19
C TYR A 488 -9.87 -30.93 38.13
N ARG A 489 -11.06 -31.51 38.17
CA ARG A 489 -12.05 -31.37 37.11
C ARG A 489 -12.42 -29.93 36.80
N THR A 490 -12.70 -29.12 37.80
CA THR A 490 -13.09 -27.71 37.65
C THR A 490 -11.99 -26.86 37.00
N ALA A 491 -10.73 -27.15 37.31
CA ALA A 491 -9.57 -26.47 36.72
C ALA A 491 -9.19 -27.02 35.36
N CYS A 492 -9.50 -28.30 35.08
CA CYS A 492 -9.13 -29.01 33.86
C CYS A 492 -10.14 -28.87 32.71
N CYS A 493 -11.43 -29.09 33.03
CA CYS A 493 -12.51 -29.11 32.04
C CYS A 493 -13.48 -27.93 32.29
N LYS A 494 -13.55 -27.04 31.29
CA LYS A 494 -14.42 -25.84 31.34
C LYS A 494 -15.86 -26.12 30.85
N ALA A 495 -16.18 -27.37 30.51
CA ALA A 495 -17.53 -27.72 30.09
C ALA A 495 -18.50 -27.56 31.28
N LYS A 496 -19.69 -26.99 31.03
CA LYS A 496 -20.77 -26.84 32.02
C LYS A 496 -21.41 -28.18 32.35
N ASP A 497 -21.40 -29.10 31.44
CA ASP A 497 -21.90 -30.43 31.55
C ASP A 497 -20.96 -31.28 32.45
N SER A 498 -21.50 -31.85 33.52
CA SER A 498 -20.77 -32.68 34.48
C SER A 498 -20.32 -34.02 33.87
N GLU A 499 -20.99 -34.53 32.88
CA GLU A 499 -20.68 -35.81 32.25
C GLU A 499 -19.63 -35.70 31.14
N LYS A 500 -19.41 -34.48 30.63
CA LYS A 500 -18.45 -34.27 29.55
C LYS A 500 -17.03 -34.51 30.00
N ARG A 501 -16.36 -35.48 29.39
CA ARG A 501 -14.96 -35.82 29.65
C ARG A 501 -14.02 -34.78 29.06
N LYS A 502 -12.81 -34.70 29.60
CA LYS A 502 -11.76 -33.84 29.03
C LYS A 502 -11.34 -34.32 27.66
N GLU A 503 -11.37 -33.40 26.69
CA GLU A 503 -10.86 -33.63 25.34
C GLU A 503 -9.77 -32.62 25.00
N ILE A 504 -8.78 -33.08 24.24
CA ILE A 504 -7.75 -32.23 23.63
C ILE A 504 -7.65 -32.55 22.14
N SER A 505 -7.49 -31.52 21.33
CA SER A 505 -7.33 -31.65 19.88
C SER A 505 -5.90 -31.26 19.49
N VAL A 506 -5.20 -32.16 18.83
CA VAL A 506 -3.79 -32.03 18.50
C VAL A 506 -3.60 -32.06 17.00
N CYS A 507 -2.97 -31.05 16.44
CA CYS A 507 -2.39 -31.10 15.08
C CYS A 507 -0.91 -31.44 15.21
N TRP A 508 -0.56 -32.72 15.02
CA TRP A 508 0.79 -33.23 15.20
C TRP A 508 1.81 -32.55 14.28
N GLU A 509 1.45 -32.36 13.02
CA GLU A 509 2.31 -31.63 12.07
C GLU A 509 2.67 -30.23 12.59
N PHE A 510 1.68 -29.46 13.04
CA PHE A 510 1.94 -28.14 13.60
C PHE A 510 2.78 -28.19 14.86
N ARG A 511 2.52 -29.18 15.72
CA ARG A 511 3.29 -29.39 16.97
C ARG A 511 4.75 -29.69 16.68
N ASN A 512 5.03 -30.56 15.70
CA ASN A 512 6.39 -30.95 15.33
C ASN A 512 7.15 -29.79 14.66
N LEU A 513 6.54 -29.10 13.68
CA LEU A 513 7.15 -27.94 13.04
C LEU A 513 7.42 -26.80 14.04
N ARG A 514 6.47 -26.57 14.95
CA ARG A 514 6.63 -25.61 16.06
C ARG A 514 7.79 -26.02 17.00
N LYS A 515 7.92 -27.32 17.34
CA LYS A 515 9.00 -27.84 18.18
C LYS A 515 10.37 -27.61 17.51
N ASN A 516 10.46 -27.81 16.21
CA ASN A 516 11.68 -27.53 15.45
C ASN A 516 12.02 -26.04 15.49
N SER A 517 11.05 -25.15 15.22
CA SER A 517 11.26 -23.71 15.32
C SER A 517 11.62 -23.27 16.75
N TYR A 518 10.99 -23.87 17.77
CA TYR A 518 11.34 -23.62 19.17
C TYR A 518 12.79 -24.04 19.46
N HIS A 519 13.22 -25.21 19.00
CA HIS A 519 14.60 -25.67 19.13
C HIS A 519 15.55 -24.66 18.47
N ASN A 520 15.29 -24.30 17.21
CA ASN A 520 16.13 -23.34 16.47
C ASN A 520 16.31 -22.03 17.23
N ILE A 521 15.23 -21.42 17.74
CA ILE A 521 15.30 -20.13 18.46
C ILE A 521 15.95 -20.22 19.86
N THR A 522 16.18 -21.41 20.39
CA THR A 522 16.80 -21.63 21.70
C THR A 522 18.30 -21.95 21.62
N THR A 523 18.82 -22.29 20.44
CA THR A 523 20.24 -22.42 20.19
C THR A 523 20.95 -21.07 20.39
N GLU A 524 22.27 -21.07 20.54
CA GLU A 524 23.08 -19.84 20.64
C GLU A 524 22.94 -19.00 19.37
N GLU A 525 22.97 -19.62 18.19
CA GLU A 525 22.69 -18.96 16.91
C GLU A 525 21.29 -18.34 16.91
N GLY A 526 20.27 -19.10 17.30
CA GLY A 526 18.88 -18.61 17.35
C GLY A 526 18.66 -17.47 18.34
N LYS A 527 19.36 -17.46 19.46
CA LYS A 527 19.35 -16.33 20.40
C LYS A 527 19.96 -15.08 19.77
N LEU A 528 21.10 -15.23 19.08
CA LEU A 528 21.75 -14.14 18.36
C LEU A 528 20.87 -13.60 17.23
N LEU A 529 20.26 -14.47 16.41
CA LEU A 529 19.37 -14.08 15.32
C LEU A 529 18.13 -13.34 15.85
N ARG A 530 17.51 -13.80 16.92
CA ARG A 530 16.37 -13.11 17.55
C ARG A 530 16.73 -11.72 18.08
N CYS A 531 17.90 -11.57 18.69
CA CYS A 531 18.40 -10.28 19.14
C CYS A 531 18.61 -9.35 17.93
N ASN A 532 19.23 -9.85 16.87
CA ASN A 532 19.44 -9.10 15.64
C ASN A 532 18.13 -8.71 14.95
N ARG A 533 17.09 -9.56 15.00
CA ARG A 533 15.76 -9.17 14.51
C ARG A 533 15.26 -7.89 15.19
N SER A 534 15.34 -7.82 16.51
CA SER A 534 14.92 -6.60 17.23
C SER A 534 15.80 -5.40 16.87
N ILE A 535 17.11 -5.58 16.79
CA ILE A 535 18.03 -4.47 16.48
C ILE A 535 17.84 -3.98 15.05
N GLN A 536 17.77 -4.89 14.08
CA GLN A 536 17.80 -4.55 12.66
C GLN A 536 16.39 -4.25 12.11
N ALA A 537 15.42 -5.14 12.28
CA ALA A 537 14.10 -4.97 11.69
C ALA A 537 13.23 -3.99 12.48
N GLU A 538 13.17 -4.09 13.81
CA GLU A 538 12.46 -3.08 14.63
C GLU A 538 13.17 -1.72 14.56
N GLY A 539 14.53 -1.72 14.53
CA GLY A 539 15.33 -0.52 14.31
C GLY A 539 15.02 0.17 12.99
N ALA A 540 14.83 -0.58 11.89
CA ALA A 540 14.44 -0.01 10.60
C ALA A 540 13.09 0.72 10.68
N PHE A 541 12.10 0.17 11.38
CA PHE A 541 10.82 0.84 11.62
C PHE A 541 10.93 1.99 12.62
N GLY A 542 11.81 1.90 13.60
CA GLY A 542 12.14 2.99 14.53
C GLY A 542 12.66 4.22 13.78
N GLN A 543 13.63 4.01 12.87
CA GLN A 543 14.15 5.07 12.00
C GLN A 543 13.05 5.71 11.16
N LEU A 544 12.14 4.90 10.57
CA LEU A 544 11.05 5.39 9.75
C LEU A 544 10.05 6.23 10.55
N LYS A 545 9.54 5.68 11.67
CA LYS A 545 8.42 6.26 12.41
C LYS A 545 8.81 7.36 13.39
N HIS A 546 9.93 7.17 14.10
CA HIS A 546 10.39 8.08 15.15
C HIS A 546 11.37 9.11 14.61
N ASN A 547 12.50 8.69 14.05
CA ASN A 547 13.53 9.63 13.63
C ASN A 547 13.13 10.46 12.40
N ARG A 548 12.39 9.85 11.47
CA ARG A 548 11.91 10.51 10.24
C ARG A 548 10.44 10.91 10.30
N ASN A 549 9.74 10.63 11.39
CA ASN A 549 8.34 11.01 11.65
C ASN A 549 7.35 10.62 10.53
N PHE A 550 7.56 9.49 9.85
CA PHE A 550 6.67 8.99 8.81
C PHE A 550 5.55 8.14 9.43
N LYS A 551 4.42 8.77 9.76
CA LYS A 551 3.29 8.13 10.45
C LYS A 551 2.08 7.86 9.56
N ARG A 552 2.00 8.54 8.40
CA ARG A 552 0.85 8.49 7.49
C ARG A 552 1.30 8.65 6.04
N PHE A 553 0.70 7.86 5.14
CA PHE A 553 0.95 7.98 3.71
C PHE A 553 0.37 9.26 3.12
N LEU A 554 1.03 9.80 2.12
CA LEU A 554 0.59 10.97 1.36
C LEU A 554 -0.24 10.58 0.14
N THR A 555 -0.12 9.33 -0.31
CA THR A 555 -0.88 8.76 -1.44
C THR A 555 -1.83 7.67 -0.96
N GLY A 556 -2.74 7.23 -1.81
CA GLY A 556 -3.69 6.13 -1.56
C GLY A 556 -3.60 5.08 -2.66
N GLY A 557 -3.97 3.84 -2.31
CA GLY A 557 -3.84 2.65 -3.15
C GLY A 557 -2.48 1.97 -2.99
N LYS A 558 -2.46 0.62 -2.94
CA LYS A 558 -1.25 -0.18 -2.68
C LYS A 558 -0.06 0.19 -3.55
N VAL A 559 -0.31 0.39 -4.85
CA VAL A 559 0.71 0.70 -5.85
C VAL A 559 1.47 1.99 -5.50
N LYS A 560 0.74 3.07 -5.21
CA LYS A 560 1.35 4.37 -4.88
C LYS A 560 1.98 4.37 -3.48
N VAL A 561 1.39 3.64 -2.55
CA VAL A 561 1.93 3.43 -1.19
C VAL A 561 3.25 2.68 -1.25
N LEU A 562 3.35 1.66 -2.11
CA LEU A 562 4.62 0.96 -2.34
C LEU A 562 5.70 1.92 -2.87
N ALA A 563 5.37 2.81 -3.82
CA ALA A 563 6.33 3.82 -4.28
C ALA A 563 6.87 4.70 -3.15
N GLU A 564 6.00 5.21 -2.28
CA GLU A 564 6.44 5.99 -1.13
C GLU A 564 7.41 5.21 -0.24
N LEU A 565 7.14 3.92 -0.03
CA LEU A 565 8.00 3.05 0.77
C LEU A 565 9.32 2.69 0.07
N LEU A 566 9.33 2.57 -1.26
CA LEU A 566 10.57 2.36 -2.03
C LEU A 566 11.51 3.56 -1.90
N PHE A 567 11.00 4.80 -2.00
CA PHE A 567 11.80 6.00 -1.73
C PHE A 567 12.31 6.04 -0.29
N LEU A 568 11.46 5.68 0.69
CA LEU A 568 11.85 5.61 2.10
C LEU A 568 12.93 4.55 2.34
N GLY A 569 12.72 3.33 1.83
CA GLY A 569 13.66 2.23 1.98
C GLY A 569 15.01 2.53 1.33
N LEU A 570 15.00 3.05 0.10
CA LEU A 570 16.22 3.43 -0.60
C LEU A 570 16.97 4.55 0.15
N SER A 571 16.27 5.60 0.59
CA SER A 571 16.86 6.68 1.38
C SER A 571 17.42 6.20 2.72
N GLN A 572 16.78 5.19 3.34
CA GLN A 572 17.25 4.59 4.58
C GLN A 572 18.49 3.72 4.34
N ASN A 573 18.50 2.92 3.28
CA ASN A 573 19.63 2.10 2.90
C ASN A 573 20.88 2.95 2.61
N ILE A 574 20.72 4.05 1.86
CA ILE A 574 21.83 4.97 1.60
C ILE A 574 22.35 5.59 2.90
N ALA A 575 21.46 6.10 3.75
CA ALA A 575 21.85 6.68 5.04
C ALA A 575 22.56 5.66 5.94
N HIS A 576 22.08 4.40 5.96
CA HIS A 576 22.68 3.33 6.72
C HIS A 576 24.08 2.95 6.19
N LEU A 577 24.23 2.89 4.86
CA LEU A 577 25.53 2.66 4.22
C LEU A 577 26.54 3.74 4.62
N LEU A 578 26.16 5.01 4.52
CA LEU A 578 27.02 6.13 4.89
C LEU A 578 27.42 6.08 6.37
N ALA A 579 26.47 5.73 7.26
CA ALA A 579 26.76 5.57 8.68
C ALA A 579 27.75 4.42 8.94
N LYS A 580 27.56 3.26 8.29
CA LYS A 580 28.49 2.12 8.38
C LYS A 580 29.89 2.46 7.86
N CYS A 581 29.96 3.18 6.72
CA CYS A 581 31.23 3.63 6.17
C CYS A 581 31.98 4.56 7.13
N ASN A 582 31.27 5.50 7.74
CA ASN A 582 31.87 6.45 8.69
C ASN A 582 32.30 5.79 10.02
N SER A 583 31.64 4.71 10.43
CA SER A 583 31.97 3.99 11.68
C SER A 583 32.96 2.83 11.51
N GLY A 584 33.42 2.53 10.28
CA GLY A 584 34.29 1.37 10.00
C GLY A 584 33.60 0.01 10.14
N LEU A 585 32.27 -0.04 10.28
CA LEU A 585 31.50 -1.27 10.53
C LEU A 585 30.91 -1.86 9.22
N GLN A 586 31.55 -1.65 8.10
CA GLN A 586 31.02 -1.98 6.76
C GLN A 586 30.70 -3.47 6.60
N ASN A 587 31.55 -4.35 7.13
CA ASN A 587 31.45 -5.81 6.99
C ASN A 587 30.71 -6.49 8.16
N LEU A 588 30.09 -5.73 9.04
CA LEU A 588 29.33 -6.30 10.16
C LEU A 588 27.93 -6.69 9.73
N HIS A 589 27.65 -7.98 9.58
CA HIS A 589 26.33 -8.51 9.21
C HIS A 589 25.42 -8.73 10.43
N LEU A 590 25.96 -9.38 11.46
CA LEU A 590 25.26 -9.60 12.73
C LEU A 590 25.90 -8.77 13.84
N ILE A 591 25.09 -8.01 14.54
CA ILE A 591 25.51 -7.26 15.71
C ILE A 591 25.62 -8.23 16.87
N GLN A 592 26.83 -8.42 17.37
CA GLN A 592 27.04 -9.13 18.65
C GLN A 592 26.45 -8.21 19.74
N PRO A 593 25.43 -8.64 20.49
CA PRO A 593 25.05 -7.90 21.68
C PRO A 593 26.34 -7.87 22.52
N LYS A 594 26.83 -6.65 22.80
CA LYS A 594 27.83 -6.49 23.88
C LYS A 594 27.22 -7.28 25.01
N ALA A 595 27.91 -8.33 25.46
CA ALA A 595 27.41 -9.13 26.54
C ALA A 595 26.87 -8.15 27.58
N TYR A 596 25.58 -8.25 27.89
CA TYR A 596 25.07 -7.69 29.13
C TYR A 596 25.78 -8.50 30.21
N LEU A 597 27.09 -8.20 30.33
CA LEU A 597 27.95 -8.62 31.40
C LEU A 597 27.47 -7.77 32.56
N ASN A 598 26.84 -8.46 33.46
CA ASN A 598 26.59 -8.02 34.82
C ASN A 598 25.56 -6.86 34.98
N PHE A 599 24.27 -7.21 34.94
CA PHE A 599 23.31 -6.66 35.89
C PHE A 599 22.32 -7.73 36.32
#